data_7ab3e95d61128770b4a6d7bc9a1e8f73
#
_entry.id   7ab3e95d61128770b4a6d7bc9a1e8f73
#
_cell.length_a   1.000
_cell.length_b   1.000
_cell.length_c   1.000
_cell.angle_alpha   90.00
_cell.angle_beta   90.00
_cell.angle_gamma   90.00
#
_symmetry.space_group_name_H-M   'P 1'
#
loop_
_entity.id
_entity.type
_entity.pdbx_description
1 polymer ?
#
loop_
_entity_poly.entity_id
_entity_poly.type
_entity_poly.pdbx_seq_one_letter_code
_entity_poly.pdbx_strand_id
1 'polypeptide(L)'
;MSVDIGGRTRRSYLAAAGSAATLGVAGCLGGGSESLTVAHMPIFPDLQYYVMESEGYFDAIDADLEGQEFSDGPAIVQAFASGDIDIAMFGIVPAMIVIDRGIPAQVTAANIKEPMAILADDALGSLWDDHGSDAFAVWAEENGEPFTFGTFPQGSVPDVLLRYWLGQIAVEPGTDVEITEINGANAVFQALANDEIDGASIMEPVPTRVAEEDFGVGTFRTSAEIMPGQPAAVTLMTDSVRESPTAAAFLRQHVRATEFIGDNPAETASIVADGIGMAADQAEQALAGPLSNFVTDPREVESGVEIFAGFAADNGQIDTELSTDEIFDYSVYDGL
;
A
#
# COMPACT_ATOMS: atom_id res chain seq x y z
N MET A 1 -45.02 -18.62 54.98
CA MET A 1 -44.17 -17.53 55.50
C MET A 1 -43.97 -16.54 54.38
N SER A 2 -44.82 -15.52 54.35
CA SER A 2 -44.88 -14.47 53.39
C SER A 2 -43.89 -13.39 53.79
N VAL A 3 -43.12 -12.86 52.81
CA VAL A 3 -42.42 -11.58 52.96
C VAL A 3 -42.73 -10.71 51.77
N ASP A 4 -43.22 -9.57 52.11
CA ASP A 4 -43.88 -8.48 51.42
C ASP A 4 -42.91 -7.69 50.54
N ILE A 5 -43.35 -7.29 49.32
CA ILE A 5 -42.66 -6.43 48.39
C ILE A 5 -43.24 -5.02 48.51
N GLY A 6 -42.51 -4.15 49.20
CA GLY A 6 -42.83 -2.72 49.29
C GLY A 6 -42.40 -1.94 48.06
N GLY A 7 -43.36 -1.50 47.26
CA GLY A 7 -43.17 -0.56 46.18
C GLY A 7 -42.84 0.86 46.67
N ARG A 8 -41.98 1.59 45.95
CA ARG A 8 -41.82 3.04 46.09
C ARG A 8 -41.95 3.76 44.76
N THR A 9 -43.02 4.55 44.78
CA THR A 9 -43.54 5.42 43.74
C THR A 9 -42.61 6.60 43.41
N ARG A 10 -42.65 6.95 42.12
CA ARG A 10 -42.19 8.26 41.57
C ARG A 10 -43.01 9.39 42.21
N ARG A 11 -42.35 10.47 42.64
CA ARG A 11 -42.73 11.89 42.50
C ARG A 11 -41.97 12.75 43.53
N SER A 12 -41.60 13.93 43.04
CA SER A 12 -41.18 15.13 43.78
C SER A 12 -39.67 15.29 43.90
N TYR A 13 -39.17 16.25 43.09
CA TYR A 13 -38.61 17.49 43.61
C TYR A 13 -38.44 18.49 42.45
N LEU A 14 -39.37 19.42 42.41
CA LEU A 14 -39.23 20.74 41.80
C LEU A 14 -38.90 21.74 42.91
N ALA A 15 -38.07 22.66 42.57
CA ALA A 15 -37.84 23.99 43.18
C ALA A 15 -36.74 24.11 44.25
N ALA A 16 -35.63 24.72 43.81
CA ALA A 16 -35.05 25.90 44.49
C ALA A 16 -34.21 26.70 43.50
N ALA A 17 -34.62 27.95 43.30
CA ALA A 17 -33.96 28.94 42.45
C ALA A 17 -32.81 29.60 43.18
N GLY A 18 -31.79 29.99 42.40
CA GLY A 18 -31.02 31.25 42.63
C GLY A 18 -29.67 31.12 43.32
N SER A 19 -28.62 31.19 42.53
CA SER A 19 -27.46 32.04 42.84
C SER A 19 -26.55 32.11 41.62
N ALA A 20 -26.46 33.27 40.99
CA ALA A 20 -25.51 33.58 39.96
C ALA A 20 -24.08 33.57 40.55
N ALA A 21 -23.28 32.62 40.10
CA ALA A 21 -21.83 32.67 40.23
C ALA A 21 -21.24 32.68 38.81
N THR A 22 -20.80 33.83 38.37
CA THR A 22 -19.92 34.06 37.22
C THR A 22 -18.61 33.35 37.53
N LEU A 23 -18.49 32.10 37.15
CA LEU A 23 -17.18 31.45 37.05
C LEU A 23 -16.69 31.60 35.62
N GLY A 24 -15.56 32.31 35.53
CA GLY A 24 -14.85 32.58 34.30
C GLY A 24 -14.60 31.27 33.55
N VAL A 25 -14.90 31.27 32.27
CA VAL A 25 -14.42 30.31 31.32
C VAL A 25 -12.91 30.52 31.23
N ALA A 26 -12.15 29.88 32.11
CA ALA A 26 -10.77 29.57 31.82
C ALA A 26 -10.83 28.52 30.71
N GLY A 27 -10.73 28.99 29.46
CA GLY A 27 -10.46 28.11 28.33
C GLY A 27 -9.19 27.34 28.66
N CYS A 28 -9.33 26.02 28.86
CA CYS A 28 -8.21 25.11 28.74
C CYS A 28 -7.76 25.17 27.26
N LEU A 29 -6.80 26.08 27.02
CA LEU A 29 -5.83 25.92 25.94
C LEU A 29 -4.90 24.75 26.37
N GLY A 30 -5.44 23.55 26.46
CA GLY A 30 -4.69 22.34 26.39
C GLY A 30 -4.48 22.10 24.91
N GLY A 31 -3.31 22.46 24.39
CA GLY A 31 -2.82 21.94 23.13
C GLY A 31 -2.60 20.44 23.34
N GLY A 32 -3.63 19.64 23.11
CA GLY A 32 -3.43 18.23 22.82
C GLY A 32 -2.77 18.18 21.45
N SER A 33 -1.68 17.45 21.29
CA SER A 33 -1.16 17.09 19.97
C SER A 33 -2.29 16.47 19.17
N GLU A 34 -2.40 16.83 17.90
CA GLU A 34 -3.33 16.19 16.96
C GLU A 34 -2.95 14.71 16.86
N SER A 35 -3.91 13.80 17.05
CA SER A 35 -3.68 12.36 16.84
C SER A 35 -4.04 12.03 15.40
N LEU A 36 -3.09 11.47 14.65
CA LEU A 36 -3.22 11.13 13.25
C LEU A 36 -2.88 9.65 13.03
N THR A 37 -3.70 8.97 12.24
CA THR A 37 -3.49 7.57 11.89
C THR A 37 -2.74 7.45 10.57
N VAL A 38 -1.61 6.72 10.60
CA VAL A 38 -0.77 6.41 9.43
C VAL A 38 -0.97 4.96 9.02
N ALA A 39 -1.67 4.72 7.91
CA ALA A 39 -1.83 3.38 7.35
C ALA A 39 -0.58 2.97 6.55
N HIS A 40 -0.18 1.71 6.70
CA HIS A 40 0.95 1.11 5.99
C HIS A 40 0.74 -0.41 5.81
N MET A 41 1.60 -1.04 5.00
CA MET A 41 1.61 -2.49 4.77
C MET A 41 3.00 -3.07 5.06
N PRO A 42 3.10 -4.37 5.47
CA PRO A 42 4.39 -5.02 5.70
C PRO A 42 5.04 -5.47 4.38
N ILE A 43 5.41 -4.48 3.55
CA ILE A 43 6.02 -4.64 2.22
C ILE A 43 7.13 -3.61 2.01
N PHE A 44 8.07 -3.91 1.12
CA PHE A 44 9.18 -3.00 0.80
C PHE A 44 8.73 -1.61 0.31
N PRO A 45 7.69 -1.47 -0.52
CA PRO A 45 7.20 -0.15 -0.92
C PRO A 45 6.87 0.83 0.21
N ASP A 46 6.69 0.35 1.43
CA ASP A 46 6.35 1.17 2.61
C ASP A 46 7.51 1.28 3.62
N LEU A 47 8.75 0.96 3.23
CA LEU A 47 9.91 0.95 4.14
C LEU A 47 10.20 2.29 4.81
N GLN A 48 9.85 3.42 4.18
CA GLN A 48 9.98 4.72 4.83
C GLN A 48 9.22 4.78 6.16
N TYR A 49 8.03 4.16 6.26
CA TYR A 49 7.27 4.07 7.50
C TYR A 49 8.10 3.39 8.60
N TYR A 50 8.62 2.19 8.31
CA TYR A 50 9.38 1.39 9.29
C TYR A 50 10.68 2.09 9.72
N VAL A 51 11.37 2.78 8.82
CA VAL A 51 12.53 3.60 9.16
C VAL A 51 12.13 4.79 10.02
N MET A 52 11.05 5.50 9.69
CA MET A 52 10.58 6.64 10.48
C MET A 52 10.20 6.22 11.90
N GLU A 53 9.56 5.06 12.05
CA GLU A 53 9.18 4.51 13.34
C GLU A 53 10.42 4.05 14.15
N SER A 54 11.28 3.23 13.54
CA SER A 54 12.47 2.66 14.21
C SER A 54 13.48 3.72 14.63
N GLU A 55 13.72 4.73 13.78
CA GLU A 55 14.68 5.81 14.02
C GLU A 55 14.09 6.97 14.85
N GLY A 56 12.81 6.86 15.27
CA GLY A 56 12.15 7.88 16.07
C GLY A 56 11.91 9.20 15.31
N TYR A 57 11.80 9.15 13.98
CA TYR A 57 11.58 10.36 13.17
C TYR A 57 10.19 10.97 13.39
N PHE A 58 9.23 10.19 13.86
CA PHE A 58 7.91 10.69 14.25
C PHE A 58 7.98 11.67 15.41
N ASP A 59 8.97 11.58 16.30
CA ASP A 59 9.15 12.51 17.42
C ASP A 59 9.47 13.94 16.97
N ALA A 60 9.91 14.13 15.72
CA ALA A 60 10.18 15.44 15.14
C ALA A 60 8.94 16.13 14.56
N ILE A 61 7.79 15.47 14.58
CA ILE A 61 6.51 15.93 14.06
C ILE A 61 5.64 16.36 15.25
N ASP A 62 5.07 17.57 15.20
CA ASP A 62 4.22 18.09 16.27
C ASP A 62 2.78 17.52 16.16
N ALA A 63 2.68 16.19 16.18
CA ALA A 63 1.45 15.41 16.15
C ALA A 63 1.71 14.05 16.84
N ASP A 64 0.66 13.42 17.33
CA ASP A 64 0.72 12.05 17.86
C ASP A 64 0.36 11.10 16.71
N LEU A 65 1.37 10.40 16.16
CA LEU A 65 1.21 9.54 15.00
C LEU A 65 1.03 8.08 15.44
N GLU A 66 -0.11 7.49 15.10
CA GLU A 66 -0.40 6.09 15.36
C GLU A 66 -0.34 5.27 14.05
N GLY A 67 0.55 4.29 13.97
CA GLY A 67 0.63 3.38 12.83
C GLY A 67 -0.49 2.35 12.85
N GLN A 68 -1.10 2.11 11.68
CA GLN A 68 -2.06 1.02 11.49
C GLN A 68 -1.66 0.16 10.29
N GLU A 69 -1.37 -1.11 10.56
CA GLU A 69 -0.96 -2.07 9.54
C GLU A 69 -2.17 -2.71 8.84
N PHE A 70 -2.07 -2.86 7.52
CA PHE A 70 -3.07 -3.51 6.66
C PHE A 70 -2.42 -4.58 5.77
N SER A 71 -3.21 -5.57 5.38
CA SER A 71 -2.76 -6.66 4.50
C SER A 71 -2.65 -6.27 3.03
N ASP A 72 -3.46 -5.29 2.59
CA ASP A 72 -3.60 -4.89 1.19
C ASP A 72 -4.18 -3.48 1.03
N GLY A 73 -4.00 -2.88 -0.17
CA GLY A 73 -4.47 -1.55 -0.47
C GLY A 73 -6.00 -1.37 -0.43
N PRO A 74 -6.82 -2.28 -0.97
CA PRO A 74 -8.27 -2.22 -0.85
C PRO A 74 -8.80 -2.14 0.57
N ALA A 75 -8.14 -2.76 1.56
CA ALA A 75 -8.48 -2.63 2.97
C ALA A 75 -8.24 -1.19 3.48
N ILE A 76 -7.14 -0.54 3.05
CA ILE A 76 -6.86 0.86 3.37
C ILE A 76 -7.92 1.79 2.76
N VAL A 77 -8.36 1.54 1.52
CA VAL A 77 -9.46 2.31 0.88
C VAL A 77 -10.74 2.28 1.72
N GLN A 78 -11.07 1.14 2.31
CA GLN A 78 -12.24 1.01 3.19
C GLN A 78 -12.08 1.82 4.49
N ALA A 79 -10.89 1.80 5.07
CA ALA A 79 -10.56 2.56 6.28
C ALA A 79 -10.59 4.08 6.01
N PHE A 80 -10.09 4.55 4.86
CA PHE A 80 -10.26 5.94 4.43
C PHE A 80 -11.74 6.33 4.29
N ALA A 81 -12.56 5.46 3.69
CA ALA A 81 -14.00 5.73 3.54
C ALA A 81 -14.74 5.81 4.89
N SER A 82 -14.22 5.18 5.93
CA SER A 82 -14.74 5.27 7.30
C SER A 82 -14.24 6.52 8.05
N GLY A 83 -13.23 7.22 7.53
CA GLY A 83 -12.60 8.37 8.17
C GLY A 83 -11.62 7.99 9.30
N ASP A 84 -11.10 6.76 9.26
CA ASP A 84 -10.20 6.24 10.29
C ASP A 84 -8.73 6.50 9.98
N ILE A 85 -8.41 6.99 8.76
CA ILE A 85 -7.04 7.20 8.26
C ILE A 85 -6.84 8.65 7.85
N ASP A 86 -5.70 9.21 8.23
CA ASP A 86 -5.27 10.59 7.91
C ASP A 86 -4.17 10.62 6.86
N ILE A 87 -3.22 9.69 6.97
CA ILE A 87 -2.08 9.51 6.06
C ILE A 87 -2.02 8.03 5.68
N ALA A 88 -1.74 7.71 4.42
CA ALA A 88 -1.43 6.34 4.03
C ALA A 88 -0.21 6.25 3.13
N MET A 89 0.62 5.27 3.40
CA MET A 89 1.70 4.81 2.53
C MET A 89 1.24 3.49 1.92
N PHE A 90 0.86 3.52 0.63
CA PHE A 90 0.23 2.38 -0.02
C PHE A 90 0.21 2.53 -1.55
N GLY A 91 -0.41 1.56 -2.24
CA GLY A 91 -0.43 1.53 -3.69
C GLY A 91 -1.12 2.73 -4.34
N ILE A 92 -0.58 3.19 -5.49
CA ILE A 92 -1.15 4.31 -6.27
C ILE A 92 -2.56 4.01 -6.78
N VAL A 93 -2.86 2.77 -7.18
CA VAL A 93 -4.20 2.41 -7.69
C VAL A 93 -5.27 2.56 -6.60
N PRO A 94 -5.11 1.98 -5.39
CA PRO A 94 -6.05 2.25 -4.30
C PRO A 94 -6.06 3.72 -3.86
N ALA A 95 -4.96 4.50 -4.02
CA ALA A 95 -4.98 5.94 -3.79
C ALA A 95 -5.92 6.65 -4.78
N MET A 96 -5.86 6.31 -6.07
CA MET A 96 -6.79 6.83 -7.07
C MET A 96 -8.25 6.45 -6.75
N ILE A 97 -8.51 5.24 -6.26
CA ILE A 97 -9.85 4.83 -5.83
C ILE A 97 -10.36 5.68 -4.65
N VAL A 98 -9.51 6.05 -3.70
CA VAL A 98 -9.88 6.98 -2.60
C VAL A 98 -10.32 8.32 -3.18
N ILE A 99 -9.53 8.89 -4.09
CA ILE A 99 -9.79 10.19 -4.73
C ILE A 99 -11.07 10.15 -5.58
N ASP A 100 -11.24 9.14 -6.43
CA ASP A 100 -12.41 8.95 -7.30
C ASP A 100 -13.72 8.83 -6.52
N ARG A 101 -13.68 8.25 -5.31
CA ARG A 101 -14.81 8.20 -4.37
C ARG A 101 -15.16 9.56 -3.76
N GLY A 102 -14.44 10.62 -4.09
CA GLY A 102 -14.65 11.97 -3.60
C GLY A 102 -14.19 12.17 -2.15
N ILE A 103 -13.32 11.31 -1.63
CA ILE A 103 -12.68 11.52 -0.33
C ILE A 103 -11.64 12.62 -0.51
N PRO A 104 -11.69 13.71 0.28
CA PRO A 104 -10.77 14.84 0.12
C PRO A 104 -9.36 14.46 0.58
N ALA A 105 -8.56 13.99 -0.37
CA ALA A 105 -7.19 13.55 -0.17
C ALA A 105 -6.43 13.62 -1.51
N GLN A 106 -5.11 13.83 -1.47
CA GLN A 106 -4.23 13.78 -2.64
C GLN A 106 -2.87 13.16 -2.27
N VAL A 107 -2.18 12.66 -3.29
CA VAL A 107 -0.82 12.14 -3.17
C VAL A 107 0.16 13.31 -3.02
N THR A 108 1.02 13.23 -2.00
CA THR A 108 1.99 14.28 -1.67
C THR A 108 3.45 13.85 -1.87
N ALA A 109 3.72 12.55 -1.93
CA ALA A 109 5.05 11.99 -2.23
C ALA A 109 4.93 10.65 -2.94
N ALA A 110 5.96 10.31 -3.71
CA ALA A 110 6.20 8.93 -4.14
C ALA A 110 7.01 8.19 -3.07
N ASN A 111 6.87 6.87 -3.00
CA ASN A 111 7.67 6.05 -2.08
C ASN A 111 8.68 5.21 -2.86
N ILE A 112 8.22 4.58 -3.94
CA ILE A 112 9.02 3.66 -4.75
C ILE A 112 8.47 3.60 -6.17
N LYS A 113 9.35 3.36 -7.15
CA LYS A 113 8.99 3.08 -8.55
C LYS A 113 9.57 1.75 -9.01
N GLU A 114 8.86 1.08 -9.92
CA GLU A 114 9.29 -0.17 -10.55
C GLU A 114 9.62 -1.33 -9.58
N PRO A 115 8.93 -1.50 -8.43
CA PRO A 115 9.28 -2.51 -7.45
C PRO A 115 8.65 -3.88 -7.71
N MET A 116 7.90 -4.04 -8.80
CA MET A 116 7.09 -5.22 -9.06
C MET A 116 7.81 -6.22 -9.95
N ALA A 117 7.55 -7.50 -9.71
CA ALA A 117 7.93 -8.60 -10.61
C ALA A 117 6.71 -9.45 -10.97
N ILE A 118 6.68 -9.95 -12.19
CA ILE A 118 5.92 -11.12 -12.57
C ILE A 118 6.82 -12.32 -12.33
N LEU A 119 6.45 -13.16 -11.39
CA LEU A 119 7.10 -14.45 -11.12
C LEU A 119 6.37 -15.52 -11.92
N ALA A 120 7.10 -16.51 -12.39
CA ALA A 120 6.52 -17.66 -13.07
C ALA A 120 7.36 -18.91 -12.86
N ASP A 121 6.72 -20.07 -13.00
CA ASP A 121 7.40 -21.37 -13.09
C ASP A 121 8.44 -21.38 -14.21
N ASP A 122 9.61 -21.96 -13.96
CA ASP A 122 10.74 -22.01 -14.90
C ASP A 122 10.39 -22.70 -16.21
N ALA A 123 9.44 -23.66 -16.19
CA ALA A 123 8.96 -24.33 -17.41
C ALA A 123 8.22 -23.36 -18.33
N LEU A 124 7.46 -22.38 -17.78
CA LEU A 124 6.84 -21.33 -18.59
C LEU A 124 7.90 -20.50 -19.32
N GLY A 125 9.03 -20.17 -18.66
CA GLY A 125 10.13 -19.46 -19.28
C GLY A 125 10.67 -20.18 -20.53
N SER A 126 10.82 -21.50 -20.44
CA SER A 126 11.26 -22.34 -21.57
C SER A 126 10.22 -22.38 -22.70
N LEU A 127 8.95 -22.51 -22.38
CA LEU A 127 7.86 -22.47 -23.36
C LEU A 127 7.76 -21.08 -24.03
N TRP A 128 8.01 -20.02 -23.26
CA TRP A 128 7.98 -18.67 -23.77
C TRP A 128 9.05 -18.38 -24.82
N ASP A 129 10.25 -18.91 -24.65
CA ASP A 129 11.34 -18.73 -25.60
C ASP A 129 11.00 -19.34 -26.98
N ASP A 130 10.21 -20.44 -27.00
CA ASP A 130 9.82 -21.14 -28.22
C ASP A 130 8.51 -20.61 -28.82
N HIS A 131 7.55 -20.15 -27.99
CA HIS A 131 6.16 -19.90 -28.40
C HIS A 131 5.67 -18.46 -28.13
N GLY A 132 6.43 -17.62 -27.41
CA GLY A 132 5.95 -16.30 -27.01
C GLY A 132 4.69 -16.40 -26.13
N SER A 133 3.68 -15.55 -26.37
CA SER A 133 2.42 -15.59 -25.60
C SER A 133 1.61 -16.88 -25.77
N ASP A 134 1.81 -17.64 -26.86
CA ASP A 134 1.18 -18.96 -27.04
C ASP A 134 1.69 -20.00 -26.02
N ALA A 135 2.73 -19.71 -25.26
CA ALA A 135 3.25 -20.53 -24.17
C ALA A 135 2.15 -20.89 -23.14
N PHE A 136 1.22 -19.99 -22.86
CA PHE A 136 0.10 -20.27 -21.93
C PHE A 136 -0.84 -21.35 -22.47
N ALA A 137 -1.10 -21.37 -23.78
CA ALA A 137 -1.89 -22.40 -24.40
C ALA A 137 -1.18 -23.77 -24.38
N VAL A 138 0.15 -23.77 -24.64
CA VAL A 138 0.97 -24.98 -24.55
C VAL A 138 1.03 -25.50 -23.10
N TRP A 139 1.19 -24.59 -22.11
CA TRP A 139 1.12 -24.94 -20.70
C TRP A 139 -0.20 -25.66 -20.35
N ALA A 140 -1.33 -25.10 -20.78
CA ALA A 140 -2.64 -25.69 -20.52
C ALA A 140 -2.82 -27.06 -21.18
N GLU A 141 -2.24 -27.28 -22.37
CA GLU A 141 -2.25 -28.58 -23.03
C GLU A 141 -1.40 -29.61 -22.28
N GLU A 142 -0.23 -29.22 -21.77
CA GLU A 142 0.69 -30.14 -21.09
C GLU A 142 0.26 -30.47 -19.66
N ASN A 143 -0.28 -29.49 -18.91
CA ASN A 143 -0.65 -29.64 -17.51
C ASN A 143 -2.13 -29.97 -17.30
N GLY A 144 -3.00 -29.77 -18.32
CA GLY A 144 -4.43 -30.05 -18.27
C GLY A 144 -5.26 -28.95 -17.60
N GLU A 145 -4.65 -27.83 -17.20
CA GLU A 145 -5.27 -26.65 -16.60
C GLU A 145 -4.54 -25.37 -17.01
N PRO A 146 -5.22 -24.22 -17.05
CA PRO A 146 -4.60 -22.93 -17.36
C PRO A 146 -3.53 -22.56 -16.34
N PHE A 147 -2.53 -21.77 -16.78
CA PHE A 147 -1.55 -21.16 -15.88
C PHE A 147 -2.23 -20.23 -14.87
N THR A 148 -1.96 -20.40 -13.59
CA THR A 148 -2.60 -19.64 -12.50
C THR A 148 -1.65 -18.63 -11.90
N PHE A 149 -1.98 -17.35 -12.02
CA PHE A 149 -1.28 -16.26 -11.35
C PHE A 149 -1.93 -15.93 -10.01
N GLY A 150 -1.12 -15.76 -8.95
CA GLY A 150 -1.51 -15.14 -7.70
C GLY A 150 -1.22 -13.64 -7.72
N THR A 151 -2.10 -12.85 -7.10
CA THR A 151 -1.90 -11.40 -6.91
C THR A 151 -2.67 -10.90 -5.70
N PHE A 152 -2.44 -9.67 -5.27
CA PHE A 152 -3.32 -9.02 -4.30
C PHE A 152 -4.71 -8.79 -4.90
N PRO A 153 -5.74 -8.52 -4.06
CA PRO A 153 -7.10 -8.35 -4.55
C PRO A 153 -7.24 -7.31 -5.65
N GLN A 154 -8.30 -7.43 -6.42
CA GLN A 154 -8.63 -6.50 -7.50
C GLN A 154 -8.60 -5.04 -7.03
N GLY A 155 -7.99 -4.17 -7.85
CA GLY A 155 -7.78 -2.76 -7.51
C GLY A 155 -6.50 -2.50 -6.71
N SER A 156 -5.66 -3.50 -6.52
CA SER A 156 -4.29 -3.34 -6.04
C SER A 156 -3.31 -3.10 -7.20
N VAL A 157 -2.15 -2.54 -6.91
CA VAL A 157 -1.10 -2.31 -7.94
C VAL A 157 -0.64 -3.62 -8.60
N PRO A 158 -0.40 -4.72 -7.86
CA PRO A 158 -0.03 -6.01 -8.47
C PRO A 158 -1.07 -6.54 -9.46
N ASP A 159 -2.36 -6.46 -9.11
CA ASP A 159 -3.46 -6.89 -9.97
C ASP A 159 -3.53 -6.07 -11.27
N VAL A 160 -3.44 -4.73 -11.13
CA VAL A 160 -3.48 -3.82 -12.28
C VAL A 160 -2.29 -4.03 -13.21
N LEU A 161 -1.08 -4.18 -12.67
CA LEU A 161 0.11 -4.43 -13.47
C LEU A 161 0.02 -5.77 -14.22
N LEU A 162 -0.45 -6.83 -13.55
CA LEU A 162 -0.64 -8.13 -14.18
C LEU A 162 -1.62 -8.06 -15.35
N ARG A 163 -2.80 -7.48 -15.14
CA ARG A 163 -3.83 -7.35 -16.18
C ARG A 163 -3.37 -6.44 -17.32
N TYR A 164 -2.66 -5.36 -17.01
CA TYR A 164 -2.06 -4.48 -18.02
C TYR A 164 -1.07 -5.25 -18.89
N TRP A 165 -0.15 -6.01 -18.29
CA TRP A 165 0.83 -6.80 -19.02
C TRP A 165 0.16 -7.89 -19.88
N LEU A 166 -0.79 -8.67 -19.32
CA LEU A 166 -1.53 -9.70 -20.06
C LEU A 166 -2.26 -9.10 -21.27
N GLY A 167 -2.86 -7.92 -21.11
CA GLY A 167 -3.47 -7.19 -22.21
C GLY A 167 -2.48 -6.78 -23.29
N GLN A 168 -1.24 -6.38 -22.95
CA GLN A 168 -0.19 -6.04 -23.93
C GLN A 168 0.23 -7.23 -24.79
N ILE A 169 0.15 -8.43 -24.26
CA ILE A 169 0.52 -9.67 -24.96
C ILE A 169 -0.68 -10.45 -25.49
N ALA A 170 -1.89 -9.84 -25.46
CA ALA A 170 -3.16 -10.41 -25.91
C ALA A 170 -3.53 -11.75 -25.26
N VAL A 171 -3.25 -11.90 -23.95
CA VAL A 171 -3.64 -13.02 -23.10
C VAL A 171 -4.85 -12.60 -22.25
N GLU A 172 -5.92 -13.39 -22.27
CA GLU A 172 -7.21 -13.05 -21.64
C GLU A 172 -7.37 -13.78 -20.29
N PRO A 173 -7.42 -13.06 -19.16
CA PRO A 173 -7.73 -13.65 -17.86
C PRO A 173 -9.10 -14.34 -17.84
N GLY A 174 -9.18 -15.52 -17.23
CA GLY A 174 -10.38 -16.37 -17.19
C GLY A 174 -10.62 -17.19 -18.47
N THR A 175 -9.72 -17.07 -19.47
CA THR A 175 -9.73 -17.86 -20.71
C THR A 175 -8.40 -18.54 -20.96
N ASP A 176 -7.30 -17.78 -20.99
CA ASP A 176 -5.96 -18.27 -21.28
C ASP A 176 -5.15 -18.51 -20.01
N VAL A 177 -5.42 -17.73 -18.96
CA VAL A 177 -4.82 -17.85 -17.63
C VAL A 177 -5.86 -17.60 -16.56
N GLU A 178 -5.64 -18.15 -15.37
CA GLU A 178 -6.45 -17.86 -14.18
C GLU A 178 -5.72 -16.84 -13.27
N ILE A 179 -6.50 -16.00 -12.56
CA ILE A 179 -5.98 -15.07 -11.55
C ILE A 179 -6.64 -15.38 -10.21
N THR A 180 -5.82 -15.70 -9.21
CA THR A 180 -6.25 -15.93 -7.83
C THR A 180 -5.89 -14.75 -6.95
N GLU A 181 -6.88 -14.17 -6.28
CA GLU A 181 -6.69 -13.07 -5.34
C GLU A 181 -6.25 -13.61 -3.97
N ILE A 182 -5.12 -13.11 -3.47
CA ILE A 182 -4.50 -13.56 -2.22
C ILE A 182 -4.14 -12.33 -1.37
N ASN A 183 -4.58 -12.32 -0.11
CA ASN A 183 -4.30 -11.22 0.80
C ASN A 183 -2.95 -11.39 1.48
N GLY A 184 -2.06 -10.41 1.28
CA GLY A 184 -0.77 -10.34 1.96
C GLY A 184 0.37 -11.08 1.25
N ALA A 185 1.55 -10.46 1.25
CA ALA A 185 2.74 -10.94 0.55
C ALA A 185 3.17 -12.35 1.01
N ASN A 186 3.10 -12.61 2.32
CA ASN A 186 3.48 -13.93 2.84
C ASN A 186 2.53 -15.05 2.36
N ALA A 187 1.24 -14.76 2.18
CA ALA A 187 0.28 -15.75 1.65
C ALA A 187 0.55 -16.04 0.17
N VAL A 188 0.92 -15.02 -0.63
CA VAL A 188 1.35 -15.23 -2.02
C VAL A 188 2.60 -16.11 -2.09
N PHE A 189 3.59 -15.83 -1.24
CA PHE A 189 4.79 -16.66 -1.14
C PHE A 189 4.46 -18.12 -0.78
N GLN A 190 3.58 -18.35 0.20
CA GLN A 190 3.19 -19.70 0.60
C GLN A 190 2.42 -20.44 -0.52
N ALA A 191 1.57 -19.73 -1.27
CA ALA A 191 0.85 -20.30 -2.39
C ALA A 191 1.80 -20.77 -3.52
N LEU A 192 2.85 -19.97 -3.82
CA LEU A 192 3.92 -20.39 -4.74
C LEU A 192 4.68 -21.59 -4.21
N ALA A 193 5.11 -21.58 -2.96
CA ALA A 193 5.90 -22.65 -2.35
C ALA A 193 5.12 -23.99 -2.18
N ASN A 194 3.80 -23.94 -2.21
CA ASN A 194 2.93 -25.12 -2.12
C ASN A 194 2.36 -25.59 -3.48
N ASP A 195 2.82 -25.01 -4.59
CA ASP A 195 2.29 -25.28 -5.95
C ASP A 195 0.76 -25.03 -6.06
N GLU A 196 0.22 -24.06 -5.29
CA GLU A 196 -1.19 -23.64 -5.37
C GLU A 196 -1.43 -22.62 -6.49
N ILE A 197 -0.37 -21.96 -6.95
CA ILE A 197 -0.31 -21.04 -8.08
C ILE A 197 1.02 -21.22 -8.82
N ASP A 198 1.00 -21.01 -10.14
CA ASP A 198 2.16 -21.24 -11.03
C ASP A 198 3.05 -20.00 -11.17
N GLY A 199 2.53 -18.85 -10.81
CA GLY A 199 3.24 -17.56 -10.85
C GLY A 199 2.55 -16.49 -10.03
N ALA A 200 3.13 -15.30 -9.98
CA ALA A 200 2.55 -14.18 -9.24
C ALA A 200 2.96 -12.83 -9.81
N SER A 201 2.09 -11.83 -9.66
CA SER A 201 2.47 -10.41 -9.74
C SER A 201 2.63 -9.87 -8.34
N ILE A 202 3.84 -9.50 -7.95
CA ILE A 202 4.16 -9.16 -6.55
C ILE A 202 5.42 -8.28 -6.44
N MET A 203 5.62 -7.65 -5.28
CA MET A 203 6.78 -6.86 -4.91
C MET A 203 7.65 -7.58 -3.88
N GLU A 204 8.81 -6.99 -3.58
CA GLU A 204 9.60 -7.46 -2.43
C GLU A 204 8.78 -7.43 -1.12
N PRO A 205 8.96 -8.42 -0.24
CA PRO A 205 10.08 -9.37 -0.15
C PRO A 205 9.90 -10.70 -0.91
N VAL A 206 8.81 -10.90 -1.65
CA VAL A 206 8.49 -12.21 -2.24
C VAL A 206 9.49 -12.64 -3.33
N PRO A 207 9.86 -11.79 -4.31
CA PRO A 207 10.82 -12.17 -5.35
C PRO A 207 12.16 -12.67 -4.81
N THR A 208 12.75 -11.98 -3.82
CA THR A 208 14.00 -12.40 -3.20
C THR A 208 13.86 -13.73 -2.45
N ARG A 209 12.78 -13.91 -1.69
CA ARG A 209 12.53 -15.18 -0.97
C ARG A 209 12.37 -16.36 -1.92
N VAL A 210 11.63 -16.17 -3.03
CA VAL A 210 11.45 -17.18 -4.07
C VAL A 210 12.78 -17.57 -4.70
N ALA A 211 13.61 -16.57 -5.04
CA ALA A 211 14.93 -16.81 -5.64
C ALA A 211 15.89 -17.56 -4.71
N GLU A 212 15.79 -17.39 -3.40
CA GLU A 212 16.66 -18.08 -2.43
C GLU A 212 16.21 -19.52 -2.12
N GLU A 213 14.89 -19.78 -2.09
CA GLU A 213 14.37 -21.10 -1.76
C GLU A 213 14.37 -22.07 -2.94
N ASP A 214 14.55 -21.56 -4.18
CA ASP A 214 14.80 -22.31 -5.42
C ASP A 214 13.83 -23.51 -5.63
N PHE A 215 12.54 -23.21 -5.58
CA PHE A 215 11.49 -24.21 -5.80
C PHE A 215 10.92 -24.19 -7.24
N GLY A 216 11.70 -23.75 -8.21
CA GLY A 216 11.36 -23.80 -9.64
C GLY A 216 10.50 -22.63 -10.12
N VAL A 217 10.40 -21.55 -9.33
CA VAL A 217 9.75 -20.29 -9.71
C VAL A 217 10.78 -19.17 -9.69
N GLY A 218 10.78 -18.31 -10.69
CA GLY A 218 11.72 -17.21 -10.81
C GLY A 218 11.11 -15.92 -11.32
N THR A 219 11.90 -14.84 -11.36
CA THR A 219 11.48 -13.57 -11.96
C THR A 219 11.40 -13.74 -13.49
N PHE A 220 10.16 -13.68 -13.99
CA PHE A 220 9.88 -13.79 -15.42
C PHE A 220 9.95 -12.44 -16.14
N ARG A 221 9.37 -11.38 -15.52
CA ARG A 221 9.42 -10.00 -15.99
C ARG A 221 9.48 -9.03 -14.83
N THR A 222 10.16 -7.91 -15.00
CA THR A 222 10.11 -6.81 -14.04
C THR A 222 9.10 -5.75 -14.49
N SER A 223 8.59 -4.96 -13.56
CA SER A 223 7.71 -3.85 -13.90
C SER A 223 8.39 -2.79 -14.75
N ALA A 224 9.71 -2.59 -14.61
CA ALA A 224 10.49 -1.70 -15.47
C ALA A 224 10.49 -2.14 -16.94
N GLU A 225 10.47 -3.46 -17.23
CA GLU A 225 10.36 -4.00 -18.58
C GLU A 225 8.94 -3.84 -19.16
N ILE A 226 7.91 -3.94 -18.30
CA ILE A 226 6.50 -3.85 -18.71
C ILE A 226 6.10 -2.38 -18.89
N MET A 227 6.47 -1.54 -17.95
CA MET A 227 6.09 -0.12 -17.86
C MET A 227 7.25 0.67 -17.23
N PRO A 228 8.18 1.21 -18.02
CA PRO A 228 9.22 2.09 -17.47
C PRO A 228 8.61 3.27 -16.67
N GLY A 229 9.11 3.51 -15.45
CA GLY A 229 8.52 4.50 -14.54
C GLY A 229 7.26 4.02 -13.82
N GLN A 230 7.01 2.71 -13.75
CA GLN A 230 5.83 2.13 -13.11
C GLN A 230 5.68 2.65 -11.67
N PRO A 231 4.55 3.34 -11.34
CA PRO A 231 4.27 3.78 -10.00
C PRO A 231 3.81 2.60 -9.14
N ALA A 232 4.27 2.51 -7.92
CA ALA A 232 3.78 1.46 -7.03
C ALA A 232 3.19 2.02 -5.75
N ALA A 233 3.99 2.49 -4.82
CA ALA A 233 3.50 3.07 -3.59
C ALA A 233 3.76 4.58 -3.53
N VAL A 234 2.83 5.25 -2.87
CA VAL A 234 2.79 6.70 -2.69
C VAL A 234 2.36 7.04 -1.27
N THR A 235 2.59 8.27 -0.87
CA THR A 235 2.06 8.84 0.37
C THR A 235 0.85 9.71 0.03
N LEU A 236 -0.34 9.28 0.44
CA LEU A 236 -1.61 10.00 0.36
C LEU A 236 -1.91 10.67 1.69
N MET A 237 -2.37 11.91 1.65
CA MET A 237 -2.80 12.65 2.85
C MET A 237 -4.20 13.22 2.64
N THR A 238 -5.01 13.24 3.69
CA THR A 238 -6.29 13.97 3.71
C THR A 238 -6.04 15.48 3.57
N ASP A 239 -7.03 16.23 3.08
CA ASP A 239 -6.94 17.68 2.96
C ASP A 239 -6.63 18.35 4.30
N SER A 240 -7.21 17.84 5.39
CA SER A 240 -6.95 18.38 6.75
C SER A 240 -5.47 18.29 7.12
N VAL A 241 -4.79 17.19 6.77
CA VAL A 241 -3.35 17.05 7.01
C VAL A 241 -2.56 17.89 6.02
N ARG A 242 -2.89 17.86 4.71
CA ARG A 242 -2.16 18.59 3.66
C ARG A 242 -2.11 20.09 3.89
N GLU A 243 -3.21 20.66 4.41
CA GLU A 243 -3.34 22.10 4.69
C GLU A 243 -2.70 22.50 6.04
N SER A 244 -2.18 21.54 6.81
CA SER A 244 -1.55 21.77 8.11
C SER A 244 -0.01 21.78 8.01
N PRO A 245 0.67 22.37 9.01
CA PRO A 245 2.14 22.28 9.10
C PRO A 245 2.66 20.85 9.24
N THR A 246 1.83 19.91 9.67
CA THR A 246 2.17 18.50 9.87
C THR A 246 2.55 17.82 8.55
N ALA A 247 1.89 18.17 7.43
CA ALA A 247 2.23 17.62 6.13
C ALA A 247 3.69 17.82 5.75
N ALA A 248 4.18 19.06 5.80
CA ALA A 248 5.57 19.37 5.48
C ALA A 248 6.55 18.76 6.51
N ALA A 249 6.16 18.66 7.79
CA ALA A 249 6.96 17.98 8.80
C ALA A 249 7.07 16.47 8.52
N PHE A 250 5.97 15.82 8.17
CA PHE A 250 5.94 14.39 7.79
C PHE A 250 6.79 14.14 6.55
N LEU A 251 6.62 14.91 5.47
CA LEU A 251 7.38 14.71 4.24
C LEU A 251 8.88 14.94 4.43
N ARG A 252 9.32 15.86 5.29
CA ARG A 252 10.75 15.97 5.63
C ARG A 252 11.31 14.70 6.25
N GLN A 253 10.53 14.04 7.11
CA GLN A 253 10.97 12.77 7.70
C GLN A 253 10.87 11.61 6.70
N HIS A 254 9.89 11.63 5.80
CA HIS A 254 9.79 10.68 4.69
C HIS A 254 11.01 10.76 3.75
N VAL A 255 11.41 11.98 3.35
CA VAL A 255 12.64 12.20 2.55
C VAL A 255 13.87 11.68 3.30
N ARG A 256 13.99 12.04 4.58
CA ARG A 256 15.09 11.57 5.43
C ARG A 256 15.13 10.04 5.56
N ALA A 257 13.97 9.40 5.67
CA ALA A 257 13.87 7.94 5.71
C ALA A 257 14.31 7.31 4.38
N THR A 258 13.95 7.91 3.25
CA THR A 258 14.38 7.44 1.94
C THR A 258 15.90 7.58 1.75
N GLU A 259 16.51 8.67 2.20
CA GLU A 259 17.97 8.85 2.22
C GLU A 259 18.63 7.81 3.13
N PHE A 260 18.05 7.56 4.33
CA PHE A 260 18.55 6.54 5.26
C PHE A 260 18.58 5.14 4.63
N ILE A 261 17.51 4.74 3.94
CA ILE A 261 17.42 3.44 3.23
C ILE A 261 18.59 3.28 2.25
N GLY A 262 18.91 4.32 1.48
CA GLY A 262 20.01 4.29 0.51
C GLY A 262 21.40 4.31 1.15
N ASP A 263 21.57 5.07 2.23
CA ASP A 263 22.88 5.30 2.86
C ASP A 263 23.24 4.20 3.90
N ASN A 264 22.24 3.51 4.46
CA ASN A 264 22.42 2.55 5.57
C ASN A 264 21.74 1.19 5.27
N PRO A 265 22.11 0.47 4.20
CA PRO A 265 21.40 -0.74 3.78
C PRO A 265 21.41 -1.87 4.82
N ALA A 266 22.51 -2.05 5.57
CA ALA A 266 22.59 -3.08 6.61
C ALA A 266 21.70 -2.76 7.82
N GLU A 267 21.58 -1.49 8.21
CA GLU A 267 20.71 -1.05 9.30
C GLU A 267 19.24 -1.12 8.85
N THR A 268 18.94 -0.68 7.62
CA THR A 268 17.63 -0.86 6.99
C THR A 268 17.24 -2.34 6.94
N ALA A 269 18.15 -3.25 6.58
CA ALA A 269 17.87 -4.68 6.58
C ALA A 269 17.50 -5.22 7.98
N SER A 270 18.09 -4.67 9.04
CA SER A 270 17.70 -5.02 10.42
C SER A 270 16.30 -4.51 10.76
N ILE A 271 15.95 -3.28 10.33
CA ILE A 271 14.62 -2.71 10.50
C ILE A 271 13.56 -3.55 9.73
N VAL A 272 13.88 -3.97 8.51
CA VAL A 272 13.03 -4.86 7.69
C VAL A 272 12.81 -6.20 8.39
N ALA A 273 13.85 -6.78 8.97
CA ALA A 273 13.74 -8.05 9.68
C ALA A 273 12.75 -7.96 10.85
N ASP A 274 12.79 -6.88 11.60
CA ASP A 274 11.91 -6.66 12.76
C ASP A 274 10.48 -6.26 12.33
N GLY A 275 10.34 -5.41 11.31
CA GLY A 275 9.04 -4.84 10.90
C GLY A 275 8.25 -5.71 9.91
N ILE A 276 8.93 -6.35 8.95
CA ILE A 276 8.27 -7.14 7.88
C ILE A 276 8.38 -8.65 8.14
N GLY A 277 9.32 -9.07 9.02
CA GLY A 277 9.52 -10.48 9.36
C GLY A 277 10.32 -11.27 8.31
N MET A 278 11.18 -10.59 7.55
CA MET A 278 12.14 -11.17 6.62
C MET A 278 13.49 -11.33 7.32
N ALA A 279 14.30 -12.36 6.98
CA ALA A 279 15.64 -12.46 7.52
C ALA A 279 16.52 -11.28 7.04
N ALA A 280 17.40 -10.77 7.92
CA ALA A 280 18.17 -9.55 7.61
C ALA A 280 19.11 -9.69 6.40
N ASP A 281 19.69 -10.87 6.18
CA ASP A 281 20.53 -11.17 5.01
C ASP A 281 19.71 -11.19 3.71
N GLN A 282 18.49 -11.70 3.75
CA GLN A 282 17.53 -11.62 2.64
C GLN A 282 17.11 -10.18 2.37
N ALA A 283 16.85 -9.40 3.42
CA ALA A 283 16.50 -8.00 3.30
C ALA A 283 17.63 -7.17 2.68
N GLU A 284 18.89 -7.42 3.07
CA GLU A 284 20.06 -6.76 2.47
C GLU A 284 20.19 -7.10 0.96
N GLN A 285 19.92 -8.34 0.58
CA GLN A 285 19.93 -8.76 -0.82
C GLN A 285 18.79 -8.08 -1.61
N ALA A 286 17.58 -8.04 -1.07
CA ALA A 286 16.44 -7.36 -1.69
C ALA A 286 16.68 -5.86 -1.86
N LEU A 287 17.25 -5.19 -0.85
CA LEU A 287 17.62 -3.77 -0.91
C LEU A 287 18.66 -3.47 -1.99
N ALA A 288 19.60 -4.40 -2.23
CA ALA A 288 20.59 -4.28 -3.28
C ALA A 288 20.03 -4.62 -4.69
N GLY A 289 18.83 -5.18 -4.77
CA GLY A 289 18.18 -5.63 -5.99
C GLY A 289 17.55 -4.49 -6.82
N PRO A 290 17.21 -4.78 -8.08
CA PRO A 290 16.64 -3.78 -8.99
C PRO A 290 15.20 -3.37 -8.66
N LEU A 291 14.53 -4.07 -7.75
CA LEU A 291 13.16 -3.80 -7.33
C LEU A 291 13.07 -2.83 -6.14
N SER A 292 14.21 -2.37 -5.59
CA SER A 292 14.30 -1.45 -4.45
C SER A 292 14.64 -0.03 -4.87
N ASN A 293 13.84 0.55 -5.78
CA ASN A 293 14.08 1.87 -6.35
C ASN A 293 13.26 2.94 -5.61
N PHE A 294 13.69 3.29 -4.41
CA PHE A 294 13.04 4.27 -3.54
C PHE A 294 13.18 5.70 -4.07
N VAL A 295 12.09 6.44 -4.05
CA VAL A 295 11.97 7.81 -4.54
C VAL A 295 11.14 8.64 -3.57
N THR A 296 11.12 9.97 -3.75
CA THR A 296 10.32 10.86 -2.89
C THR A 296 9.51 11.88 -3.69
N ASP A 297 10.07 12.41 -4.79
CA ASP A 297 9.36 13.38 -5.62
C ASP A 297 8.20 12.69 -6.38
N PRO A 298 6.95 13.12 -6.18
CA PRO A 298 5.81 12.52 -6.87
C PRO A 298 5.90 12.63 -8.39
N ARG A 299 6.68 13.57 -8.94
CA ARG A 299 6.89 13.72 -10.39
C ARG A 299 7.65 12.55 -11.02
N GLU A 300 8.41 11.80 -10.22
CA GLU A 300 9.15 10.63 -10.73
C GLU A 300 8.27 9.47 -11.17
N VAL A 301 7.00 9.47 -10.76
CA VAL A 301 6.03 8.42 -11.09
C VAL A 301 4.85 8.92 -11.94
N GLU A 302 4.80 10.20 -12.27
CA GLU A 302 3.67 10.87 -12.93
C GLU A 302 3.27 10.21 -14.26
N SER A 303 4.23 9.93 -15.14
CA SER A 303 3.96 9.32 -16.45
C SER A 303 3.36 7.91 -16.36
N GLY A 304 3.75 7.12 -15.36
CA GLY A 304 3.18 5.81 -15.12
C GLY A 304 1.79 5.89 -14.48
N VAL A 305 1.55 6.93 -13.69
CA VAL A 305 0.23 7.18 -13.08
C VAL A 305 -0.82 7.51 -14.14
N GLU A 306 -0.48 8.30 -15.17
CA GLU A 306 -1.39 8.56 -16.29
C GLU A 306 -1.84 7.27 -16.99
N ILE A 307 -0.90 6.33 -17.22
CA ILE A 307 -1.22 5.03 -17.82
C ILE A 307 -2.15 4.22 -16.90
N PHE A 308 -1.85 4.20 -15.61
CA PHE A 308 -2.67 3.46 -14.64
C PHE A 308 -4.06 4.09 -14.44
N ALA A 309 -4.19 5.42 -14.47
CA ALA A 309 -5.47 6.10 -14.37
C ALA A 309 -6.38 5.75 -15.58
N GLY A 310 -5.84 5.81 -16.80
CA GLY A 310 -6.56 5.37 -17.99
C GLY A 310 -6.96 3.88 -17.91
N PHE A 311 -6.04 3.00 -17.54
CA PHE A 311 -6.32 1.58 -17.41
C PHE A 311 -7.37 1.28 -16.31
N ALA A 312 -7.29 1.95 -15.17
CA ALA A 312 -8.23 1.78 -14.07
C ALA A 312 -9.65 2.23 -14.45
N ALA A 313 -9.77 3.34 -15.19
CA ALA A 313 -11.05 3.81 -15.73
C ALA A 313 -11.64 2.85 -16.78
N ASP A 314 -10.83 2.39 -17.74
CA ASP A 314 -11.25 1.45 -18.78
C ASP A 314 -11.73 0.10 -18.21
N ASN A 315 -11.19 -0.30 -17.05
CA ASN A 315 -11.52 -1.56 -16.36
C ASN A 315 -12.50 -1.37 -15.20
N GLY A 316 -13.09 -0.18 -15.04
CA GLY A 316 -14.13 0.09 -14.04
C GLY A 316 -13.67 0.02 -12.59
N GLN A 317 -12.39 0.25 -12.32
CA GLN A 317 -11.83 0.36 -10.97
C GLN A 317 -12.04 1.76 -10.39
N ILE A 318 -12.05 2.77 -11.26
CA ILE A 318 -12.48 4.15 -10.99
C ILE A 318 -13.57 4.54 -11.99
N ASP A 319 -14.45 5.46 -11.63
CA ASP A 319 -15.58 5.87 -12.45
C ASP A 319 -15.15 6.73 -13.65
N THR A 320 -14.09 7.54 -13.47
CA THR A 320 -13.52 8.43 -14.49
C THR A 320 -12.00 8.42 -14.44
N GLU A 321 -11.37 8.62 -15.60
CA GLU A 321 -9.93 8.83 -15.66
C GLU A 321 -9.54 10.11 -14.90
N LEU A 322 -8.72 9.96 -13.87
CA LEU A 322 -8.22 11.07 -13.06
C LEU A 322 -7.01 11.71 -13.74
N SER A 323 -6.98 13.03 -13.78
CA SER A 323 -5.80 13.79 -14.19
C SER A 323 -4.73 13.80 -13.09
N THR A 324 -3.48 14.09 -13.46
CA THR A 324 -2.37 14.24 -12.51
C THR A 324 -2.63 15.34 -11.48
N ASP A 325 -3.26 16.46 -11.87
CA ASP A 325 -3.64 17.55 -10.95
C ASP A 325 -4.71 17.13 -9.92
N GLU A 326 -5.56 16.16 -10.25
CA GLU A 326 -6.53 15.60 -9.29
C GLU A 326 -5.87 14.61 -8.34
N ILE A 327 -4.86 13.88 -8.81
CA ILE A 327 -4.16 12.86 -8.02
C ILE A 327 -3.11 13.48 -7.09
N PHE A 328 -2.31 14.44 -7.58
CA PHE A 328 -1.14 14.96 -6.87
C PHE A 328 -1.32 16.38 -6.34
N ASP A 329 -0.80 16.61 -5.13
CA ASP A 329 -0.51 17.94 -4.59
C ASP A 329 1.00 18.11 -4.46
N TYR A 330 1.61 18.80 -5.41
CA TYR A 330 3.05 19.07 -5.41
C TYR A 330 3.45 20.18 -4.42
N SER A 331 2.48 21.01 -3.96
CA SER A 331 2.77 22.20 -3.17
C SER A 331 3.43 21.89 -1.83
N VAL A 332 3.06 20.74 -1.21
CA VAL A 332 3.67 20.31 0.06
C VAL A 332 5.11 19.92 -0.15
N TYR A 333 5.39 19.15 -1.21
CA TYR A 333 6.76 18.72 -1.55
C TYR A 333 7.65 19.89 -1.96
N ASP A 334 7.14 20.82 -2.78
CA ASP A 334 7.86 22.02 -3.21
C ASP A 334 8.17 23.00 -2.06
N GLY A 335 7.48 22.87 -0.93
CA GLY A 335 7.69 23.65 0.29
C GLY A 335 8.74 23.10 1.26
N LEU A 336 9.41 21.96 0.94
CA LEU A 336 10.42 21.35 1.81
C LEU A 336 11.74 22.11 1.75
#